data_9e6bef47ead798b0e927ec35e8d63307
#
_entry.id   9e6bef47ead798b0e927ec35e8d63307
#
_cell.length_a   1.000
_cell.length_b   1.000
_cell.length_c   1.000
_cell.angle_alpha   90.00
_cell.angle_beta   90.00
_cell.angle_gamma   90.00
#
_symmetry.space_group_name_H-M   'P 1'
#
loop_
_entity.id
_entity.type
_entity.pdbx_description
1 polymer ?
#
loop_
_entity_poly.entity_id
_entity_poly.type
_entity_poly.pdbx_seq_one_letter_code
_entity_poly.pdbx_strand_id
1 'polypeptide(L)'
;MKKNYISIFSIFTFVALFLIGCNKQEKNILKPNVLFISIDDLRPSLGVYGDSIAITPNIDKLAMDGIIFTDSYCQSAVCAPSRASLMTGIRPDSTRVWHLGDKFRELKPDAVTMPQHFSKHDYHTVNIGKIFHNYMPDSVSWDEPDLRPARYLKKDWLKRDGETFYISEKVNTSQSIKRDSLLKIKPIRYADGWNTGPAWEAADVHDTMYYDGAQTKLAKATLTRLAKMNQPFYLGLGYFRPHLPFAVPKKYWDLYNPNQIPLAKNNKIPSGAPLYSMNSMYELRHYDGFSNIGHPTSSYRMSEDVIRKLRQGYYASVSYVDALLGDLFSHLIKIGIYDNTIIVIWGDHGWKLGDHNSWGKMTNYNIDLKVPVIIRYPNQENRGVKTDGMIELVDLFPSICELAGIDVPDYLQGTSFVPLTTNPELNWKHATFSQFHRRPKVSADGKRYMGYSINTKKYHLISWYGWDSETGTRGDFKSNELYDKEFDRFETQNLADRLDMRDVIIKLSNQLSEGWRKALPEYTAQNLIYTDSKK
;
A
#
# COMPACT_ATOMS: atom_id res chain seq x y z
N MET A 1 88.16 -21.77 62.81
CA MET A 1 87.62 -22.50 61.62
C MET A 1 86.13 -22.65 61.77
N LYS A 2 85.31 -21.83 61.18
CA LYS A 2 83.88 -22.08 61.03
C LYS A 2 83.47 -21.41 59.68
N LYS A 3 83.07 -22.22 58.73
CA LYS A 3 82.57 -21.80 57.42
C LYS A 3 81.13 -21.37 57.57
N ASN A 4 80.79 -20.19 57.18
CA ASN A 4 79.44 -19.69 57.06
C ASN A 4 78.94 -20.01 55.65
N TYR A 5 77.86 -20.79 55.56
CA TYR A 5 77.08 -20.95 54.33
C TYR A 5 75.95 -19.94 54.29
N ILE A 6 76.01 -19.07 53.29
CA ILE A 6 74.91 -18.13 52.96
C ILE A 6 73.94 -18.87 52.02
N SER A 7 72.77 -19.09 52.52
CA SER A 7 71.66 -19.65 51.74
C SER A 7 70.99 -18.55 50.95
N ILE A 8 71.02 -18.65 49.61
CA ILE A 8 70.31 -17.72 48.72
C ILE A 8 68.90 -18.26 48.55
N PHE A 9 67.92 -17.54 49.12
CA PHE A 9 66.51 -17.80 48.92
C PHE A 9 66.07 -17.10 47.64
N SER A 10 65.84 -17.85 46.56
CA SER A 10 65.24 -17.33 45.31
C SER A 10 63.75 -17.12 45.52
N ILE A 11 63.34 -15.86 45.55
CA ILE A 11 61.91 -15.45 45.53
C ILE A 11 61.41 -15.55 44.10
N PHE A 12 60.65 -16.62 43.78
CA PHE A 12 59.87 -16.71 42.56
C PHE A 12 58.61 -15.89 42.72
N THR A 13 58.62 -14.68 42.17
CA THR A 13 57.41 -13.85 42.09
C THR A 13 56.56 -14.37 40.92
N PHE A 14 55.43 -15.05 41.24
CA PHE A 14 54.44 -15.46 40.27
C PHE A 14 53.62 -14.21 39.86
N VAL A 15 53.96 -13.63 38.72
CA VAL A 15 53.11 -12.61 38.07
C VAL A 15 51.95 -13.33 37.40
N ALA A 16 50.83 -13.44 38.09
CA ALA A 16 49.56 -13.88 37.50
C ALA A 16 49.05 -12.75 36.61
N LEU A 17 49.30 -12.83 35.31
CA LEU A 17 48.63 -12.02 34.30
C LEU A 17 47.14 -12.42 34.27
N PHE A 18 46.32 -11.65 34.96
CA PHE A 18 44.88 -11.64 34.72
C PHE A 18 44.67 -11.10 33.32
N LEU A 19 44.59 -11.97 32.33
CA LEU A 19 43.95 -11.68 31.06
C LEU A 19 42.44 -11.47 31.33
N ILE A 20 42.09 -10.24 31.62
CA ILE A 20 40.69 -9.79 31.54
C ILE A 20 40.36 -9.85 30.05
N GLY A 21 39.95 -11.03 29.62
CA GLY A 21 39.25 -11.18 28.35
C GLY A 21 38.02 -10.31 28.41
N CYS A 22 38.08 -9.14 27.78
CA CYS A 22 36.88 -8.39 27.42
C CYS A 22 36.10 -9.31 26.47
N ASN A 23 35.33 -10.22 27.02
CA ASN A 23 34.21 -10.80 26.28
C ASN A 23 33.31 -9.60 25.94
N LYS A 24 33.51 -8.99 24.77
CA LYS A 24 32.41 -8.33 24.08
C LYS A 24 31.35 -9.43 23.97
N GLN A 25 30.43 -9.48 24.94
CA GLN A 25 29.13 -10.06 24.69
C GLN A 25 28.65 -9.35 23.42
N GLU A 26 28.77 -10.01 22.29
CA GLU A 26 27.94 -9.68 21.14
C GLU A 26 26.53 -9.58 21.72
N LYS A 27 26.05 -8.36 21.89
CA LYS A 27 24.62 -8.17 22.11
C LYS A 27 23.98 -8.93 20.96
N ASN A 28 23.40 -10.06 21.26
CA ASN A 28 22.51 -10.75 20.34
C ASN A 28 21.45 -9.71 19.99
N ILE A 29 21.68 -8.98 18.89
CA ILE A 29 20.75 -7.99 18.37
C ILE A 29 19.60 -8.86 17.91
N LEU A 30 18.56 -8.95 18.75
CA LEU A 30 17.34 -9.66 18.42
C LEU A 30 16.83 -9.03 17.12
N LYS A 31 16.73 -9.84 16.05
CA LYS A 31 16.11 -9.40 14.81
C LYS A 31 14.77 -8.73 15.13
N PRO A 32 14.46 -7.56 14.60
CA PRO A 32 13.21 -6.88 14.89
C PRO A 32 12.01 -7.64 14.34
N ASN A 33 10.88 -7.59 15.01
CA ASN A 33 9.62 -8.02 14.42
C ASN A 33 9.19 -7.09 13.30
N VAL A 34 8.34 -7.56 12.40
CA VAL A 34 7.73 -6.75 11.34
C VAL A 34 6.21 -6.78 11.48
N LEU A 35 5.61 -5.59 11.61
CA LEU A 35 4.17 -5.37 11.53
C LEU A 35 3.87 -4.56 10.26
N PHE A 36 3.41 -5.26 9.23
CA PHE A 36 3.20 -4.72 7.88
C PHE A 36 1.72 -4.45 7.66
N ILE A 37 1.31 -3.17 7.76
CA ILE A 37 -0.09 -2.74 7.79
C ILE A 37 -0.48 -2.13 6.45
N SER A 38 -1.39 -2.78 5.73
CA SER A 38 -2.04 -2.21 4.54
C SER A 38 -3.39 -1.60 4.87
N ILE A 39 -3.70 -0.46 4.25
CA ILE A 39 -5.01 0.20 4.35
C ILE A 39 -5.56 0.38 2.93
N ASP A 40 -6.65 -0.31 2.64
CA ASP A 40 -7.21 -0.41 1.29
C ASP A 40 -7.88 0.90 0.85
N ASP A 41 -7.61 1.36 -0.38
CA ASP A 41 -8.14 2.62 -0.93
C ASP A 41 -7.71 3.89 -0.15
N LEU A 42 -6.63 3.83 0.61
CA LEU A 42 -6.15 4.98 1.37
C LEU A 42 -5.29 5.91 0.51
N ARG A 43 -5.83 7.04 0.12
CA ARG A 43 -5.04 8.16 -0.42
C ARG A 43 -4.37 8.95 0.73
N PRO A 44 -3.43 9.89 0.49
CA PRO A 44 -2.80 10.71 1.53
C PRO A 44 -3.78 11.67 2.24
N SER A 45 -4.98 11.19 2.62
CA SER A 45 -5.98 11.91 3.41
C SER A 45 -5.79 11.63 4.90
N LEU A 46 -4.65 12.12 5.43
CA LEU A 46 -4.23 12.01 6.82
C LEU A 46 -3.73 13.37 7.31
N GLY A 47 -3.90 13.67 8.60
CA GLY A 47 -3.45 14.94 9.18
C GLY A 47 -1.96 15.20 8.92
N VAL A 48 -1.11 14.21 9.12
CA VAL A 48 0.35 14.30 8.90
C VAL A 48 0.73 14.60 7.44
N TYR A 49 -0.13 14.27 6.46
CA TYR A 49 0.03 14.64 5.04
C TYR A 49 -0.58 16.01 4.69
N GLY A 50 -1.14 16.72 5.68
CA GLY A 50 -1.71 18.06 5.51
C GLY A 50 -3.18 18.06 5.06
N ASP A 51 -3.91 16.95 5.19
CA ASP A 51 -5.35 16.95 5.00
C ASP A 51 -6.03 17.57 6.23
N SER A 52 -6.65 18.75 6.03
CA SER A 52 -7.29 19.52 7.10
C SER A 52 -8.64 18.98 7.55
N ILE A 53 -9.18 17.97 6.87
CA ILE A 53 -10.48 17.35 7.16
C ILE A 53 -10.27 16.06 7.96
N ALA A 54 -9.27 15.27 7.59
CA ALA A 54 -9.01 13.97 8.19
C ALA A 54 -8.69 14.10 9.69
N ILE A 55 -9.36 13.30 10.51
CA ILE A 55 -9.11 13.20 11.95
C ILE A 55 -8.37 11.89 12.21
N THR A 56 -7.03 11.95 12.31
CA THR A 56 -6.15 10.77 12.34
C THR A 56 -5.07 10.84 13.43
N PRO A 57 -5.44 11.14 14.70
CA PRO A 57 -4.46 11.44 15.74
C PRO A 57 -3.51 10.28 16.07
N ASN A 58 -3.92 9.03 15.84
CA ASN A 58 -3.10 7.85 16.17
C ASN A 58 -2.07 7.54 15.08
N ILE A 59 -2.46 7.65 13.82
CA ILE A 59 -1.53 7.54 12.68
C ILE A 59 -0.55 8.71 12.71
N ASP A 60 -1.03 9.93 12.98
CA ASP A 60 -0.20 11.12 13.10
C ASP A 60 0.81 10.97 14.24
N LYS A 61 0.42 10.39 15.37
CA LYS A 61 1.32 10.09 16.49
C LYS A 61 2.40 9.07 16.10
N LEU A 62 2.03 7.98 15.42
CA LEU A 62 3.02 7.01 14.90
C LEU A 62 3.99 7.69 13.93
N ALA A 63 3.48 8.56 13.04
CA ALA A 63 4.28 9.30 12.08
C ALA A 63 5.31 10.21 12.75
N MET A 64 4.97 10.80 13.90
CA MET A 64 5.92 11.58 14.72
C MET A 64 6.97 10.72 15.42
N ASP A 65 6.78 9.41 15.52
CA ASP A 65 7.79 8.43 16.00
C ASP A 65 8.50 7.71 14.85
N GLY A 66 8.14 8.02 13.60
CA GLY A 66 8.65 7.39 12.39
C GLY A 66 9.17 8.38 11.35
N ILE A 67 9.22 7.93 10.10
CA ILE A 67 9.50 8.75 8.92
C ILE A 67 8.30 8.70 7.97
N ILE A 68 8.01 9.84 7.33
CA ILE A 68 6.88 10.06 6.44
C ILE A 68 7.40 10.28 5.02
N PHE A 69 7.02 9.40 4.11
CA PHE A 69 7.35 9.57 2.69
C PHE A 69 6.21 10.33 2.00
N THR A 70 6.48 11.57 1.60
CA THR A 70 5.45 12.43 1.02
C THR A 70 5.25 12.24 -0.48
N ASP A 71 6.20 11.59 -1.15
CA ASP A 71 6.18 11.29 -2.60
C ASP A 71 6.32 9.79 -2.87
N SER A 72 5.30 9.03 -2.48
CA SER A 72 5.22 7.57 -2.66
C SER A 72 4.16 7.21 -3.69
N TYR A 73 4.46 6.25 -4.58
CA TYR A 73 3.60 5.89 -5.71
C TYR A 73 3.42 4.39 -5.86
N CYS A 74 2.20 3.95 -6.19
CA CYS A 74 1.94 2.57 -6.57
C CYS A 74 2.25 2.32 -8.06
N GLN A 75 2.50 1.07 -8.42
CA GLN A 75 2.80 0.68 -9.81
C GLN A 75 1.56 0.61 -10.69
N SER A 76 0.39 0.44 -10.07
CA SER A 76 -0.90 0.45 -10.76
C SER A 76 -2.01 0.80 -9.77
N ALA A 77 -2.88 1.71 -10.14
CA ALA A 77 -3.96 2.18 -9.27
C ALA A 77 -5.15 1.20 -9.22
N VAL A 78 -4.87 -0.05 -8.84
CA VAL A 78 -5.88 -1.09 -8.58
C VAL A 78 -5.28 -2.19 -7.69
N CYS A 79 -6.06 -2.70 -6.74
CA CYS A 79 -5.58 -3.50 -5.61
C CYS A 79 -4.69 -4.70 -6.00
N ALA A 80 -5.16 -5.61 -6.90
CA ALA A 80 -4.41 -6.83 -7.19
C ALA A 80 -3.05 -6.57 -7.84
N PRO A 81 -2.92 -5.76 -8.92
CA PRO A 81 -1.63 -5.41 -9.52
C PRO A 81 -0.69 -4.67 -8.56
N SER A 82 -1.20 -3.68 -7.82
CA SER A 82 -0.39 -2.94 -6.86
C SER A 82 0.19 -3.85 -5.78
N ARG A 83 -0.68 -4.65 -5.14
CA ARG A 83 -0.30 -5.58 -4.07
C ARG A 83 0.61 -6.70 -4.58
N ALA A 84 0.34 -7.27 -5.77
CA ALA A 84 1.21 -8.26 -6.39
C ALA A 84 2.61 -7.69 -6.63
N SER A 85 2.71 -6.46 -7.18
CA SER A 85 3.99 -5.80 -7.42
C SER A 85 4.77 -5.57 -6.12
N LEU A 86 4.12 -5.03 -5.09
CA LEU A 86 4.77 -4.79 -3.80
C LEU A 86 5.24 -6.11 -3.16
N MET A 87 4.35 -7.10 -3.07
CA MET A 87 4.61 -8.34 -2.35
C MET A 87 5.63 -9.25 -3.04
N THR A 88 5.79 -9.13 -4.35
CA THR A 88 6.82 -9.85 -5.13
C THR A 88 8.07 -9.03 -5.39
N GLY A 89 8.00 -7.70 -5.19
CA GLY A 89 9.09 -6.76 -5.52
C GLY A 89 9.32 -6.59 -7.02
N ILE A 90 8.37 -7.02 -7.87
CA ILE A 90 8.48 -6.92 -9.34
C ILE A 90 7.26 -6.23 -9.95
N ARG A 91 7.46 -5.48 -11.03
CA ARG A 91 6.47 -4.59 -11.64
C ARG A 91 5.39 -5.32 -12.43
N PRO A 92 4.23 -4.68 -12.73
CA PRO A 92 3.09 -5.36 -13.34
C PRO A 92 3.37 -6.06 -14.67
N ASP A 93 4.21 -5.51 -15.56
CA ASP A 93 4.57 -6.18 -16.80
C ASP A 93 5.42 -7.45 -16.56
N SER A 94 6.17 -7.49 -15.46
CA SER A 94 6.94 -8.67 -15.06
C SER A 94 6.07 -9.70 -14.32
N THR A 95 5.11 -9.26 -13.49
CA THR A 95 4.15 -10.17 -12.83
C THR A 95 3.06 -10.64 -13.78
N ARG A 96 2.77 -9.88 -14.85
CA ARG A 96 1.63 -10.03 -15.76
C ARG A 96 0.27 -9.90 -15.06
N VAL A 97 0.24 -9.27 -13.90
CA VAL A 97 -0.98 -8.97 -13.14
C VAL A 97 -1.42 -7.57 -13.48
N TRP A 98 -2.47 -7.42 -14.28
CA TRP A 98 -3.02 -6.13 -14.73
C TRP A 98 -4.45 -5.89 -14.23
N HIS A 99 -5.11 -6.92 -13.67
CA HIS A 99 -6.52 -6.89 -13.25
C HIS A 99 -6.74 -7.49 -11.88
N LEU A 100 -7.91 -7.22 -11.30
CA LEU A 100 -8.35 -7.81 -10.03
C LEU A 100 -8.48 -9.34 -10.07
N GLY A 101 -8.76 -9.92 -11.24
CA GLY A 101 -8.93 -11.36 -11.40
C GLY A 101 -7.67 -12.13 -11.75
N ASP A 102 -6.57 -11.42 -12.00
CA ASP A 102 -5.31 -12.06 -12.37
C ASP A 102 -4.65 -12.65 -11.12
N LYS A 103 -4.28 -13.92 -11.19
CA LYS A 103 -3.65 -14.61 -10.09
C LYS A 103 -2.15 -14.70 -10.33
N PHE A 104 -1.37 -13.88 -9.62
CA PHE A 104 0.06 -13.79 -9.84
C PHE A 104 0.75 -15.15 -9.70
N ARG A 105 0.28 -16.02 -8.78
CA ARG A 105 0.87 -17.35 -8.56
C ARG A 105 0.69 -18.29 -9.76
N GLU A 106 -0.39 -18.13 -10.54
CA GLU A 106 -0.57 -18.87 -11.81
C GLU A 106 0.31 -18.31 -12.92
N LEU A 107 0.56 -16.99 -12.91
CA LEU A 107 1.36 -16.28 -13.93
C LEU A 107 2.86 -16.31 -13.61
N LYS A 108 3.22 -16.39 -12.33
CA LYS A 108 4.59 -16.43 -11.81
C LYS A 108 4.67 -17.45 -10.66
N PRO A 109 4.62 -18.76 -10.94
CA PRO A 109 4.59 -19.79 -9.92
C PRO A 109 5.84 -19.77 -9.02
N ASP A 110 6.99 -19.42 -9.57
CA ASP A 110 8.28 -19.40 -8.89
C ASP A 110 8.57 -18.08 -8.14
N ALA A 111 7.67 -17.10 -8.20
CA ALA A 111 7.88 -15.83 -7.52
C ALA A 111 8.00 -16.04 -6.00
N VAL A 112 9.08 -15.57 -5.42
CA VAL A 112 9.24 -15.52 -3.97
C VAL A 112 8.67 -14.21 -3.46
N THR A 113 7.69 -14.29 -2.57
CA THR A 113 7.06 -13.11 -1.99
C THR A 113 7.82 -12.63 -0.75
N MET A 114 7.58 -11.38 -0.35
CA MET A 114 8.20 -10.81 0.85
C MET A 114 8.00 -11.71 2.08
N PRO A 115 6.79 -12.17 2.46
CA PRO A 115 6.64 -13.08 3.60
C PRO A 115 7.41 -14.39 3.43
N GLN A 116 7.43 -15.01 2.22
CA GLN A 116 8.22 -16.21 1.96
C GLN A 116 9.72 -15.96 2.15
N HIS A 117 10.19 -14.78 1.75
CA HIS A 117 11.60 -14.41 1.96
C HIS A 117 11.91 -14.26 3.46
N PHE A 118 11.01 -13.62 4.22
CA PHE A 118 11.14 -13.53 5.68
C PHE A 118 11.09 -14.89 6.36
N SER A 119 10.19 -15.80 5.95
CA SER A 119 10.13 -17.17 6.48
C SER A 119 11.46 -17.93 6.25
N LYS A 120 12.09 -17.77 5.06
CA LYS A 120 13.42 -18.34 4.79
C LYS A 120 14.54 -17.76 5.66
N HIS A 121 14.32 -16.63 6.33
CA HIS A 121 15.27 -15.97 7.23
C HIS A 121 14.86 -16.09 8.70
N ASP A 122 14.17 -17.16 9.06
CA ASP A 122 13.76 -17.54 10.42
C ASP A 122 12.69 -16.62 11.04
N TYR A 123 11.92 -15.90 10.25
CA TYR A 123 10.72 -15.21 10.73
C TYR A 123 9.52 -16.14 10.69
N HIS A 124 8.67 -16.08 11.71
CA HIS A 124 7.36 -16.72 11.66
C HIS A 124 6.34 -15.78 11.00
N THR A 125 5.77 -16.20 9.86
CA THR A 125 4.94 -15.34 9.02
C THR A 125 3.45 -15.62 9.16
N VAL A 126 2.66 -14.57 9.38
CA VAL A 126 1.22 -14.66 9.63
C VAL A 126 0.47 -13.62 8.81
N ASN A 127 -0.68 -13.99 8.22
CA ASN A 127 -1.58 -13.09 7.52
C ASN A 127 -2.89 -12.88 8.27
N ILE A 128 -3.30 -11.63 8.39
CA ILE A 128 -4.64 -11.23 8.86
C ILE A 128 -5.22 -10.20 7.89
N GLY A 129 -6.30 -10.52 7.21
CA GLY A 129 -7.03 -9.60 6.35
C GLY A 129 -6.40 -9.39 4.96
N LYS A 130 -6.53 -8.18 4.41
CA LYS A 130 -6.24 -7.88 3.00
C LYS A 130 -4.80 -7.42 2.78
N ILE A 131 -3.83 -8.35 2.76
CA ILE A 131 -2.44 -8.08 2.33
C ILE A 131 -2.29 -8.31 0.82
N PHE A 132 -2.57 -9.51 0.33
CA PHE A 132 -2.86 -9.74 -1.08
C PHE A 132 -4.31 -9.35 -1.40
N HIS A 133 -4.73 -9.50 -2.65
CA HIS A 133 -6.12 -9.25 -3.00
C HIS A 133 -7.04 -10.29 -2.36
N ASN A 134 -8.23 -9.89 -1.91
CA ASN A 134 -9.12 -10.57 -0.94
C ASN A 134 -9.23 -12.08 -1.04
N TYR A 135 -9.28 -12.61 -2.25
CA TYR A 135 -9.58 -14.03 -2.48
C TYR A 135 -8.36 -14.83 -2.87
N MET A 136 -7.23 -14.17 -2.86
CA MET A 136 -5.96 -14.73 -3.26
C MET A 136 -4.93 -14.41 -2.17
N PRO A 137 -5.14 -14.94 -0.94
CA PRO A 137 -4.24 -14.63 0.19
C PRO A 137 -2.83 -15.20 -0.02
N ASP A 138 -2.63 -16.00 -1.07
CA ASP A 138 -1.41 -16.72 -1.39
C ASP A 138 -0.90 -17.55 -0.20
N SER A 139 -1.62 -18.62 0.09
CA SER A 139 -1.38 -19.46 1.28
C SER A 139 0.07 -19.97 1.41
N VAL A 140 0.78 -20.12 0.28
CA VAL A 140 2.20 -20.54 0.28
C VAL A 140 3.16 -19.45 0.76
N SER A 141 2.68 -18.22 0.90
CA SER A 141 3.47 -17.10 1.42
C SER A 141 3.57 -17.08 2.94
N TRP A 142 2.79 -17.88 3.67
CA TRP A 142 2.60 -17.76 5.10
C TRP A 142 2.81 -19.10 5.80
N ASP A 143 3.38 -19.07 7.01
CA ASP A 143 3.58 -20.28 7.83
C ASP A 143 2.29 -20.72 8.51
N GLU A 144 1.31 -19.81 8.66
CA GLU A 144 -0.01 -20.11 9.19
C GLU A 144 -1.10 -19.95 8.13
N PRO A 145 -2.22 -20.69 8.24
CA PRO A 145 -3.42 -20.41 7.45
C PRO A 145 -3.88 -18.97 7.64
N ASP A 146 -4.49 -18.39 6.60
CA ASP A 146 -5.07 -17.05 6.64
C ASP A 146 -6.03 -16.87 7.83
N LEU A 147 -5.69 -16.00 8.77
CA LEU A 147 -6.45 -15.79 10.00
C LEU A 147 -7.58 -14.78 9.78
N ARG A 148 -8.76 -15.12 10.29
CA ARG A 148 -9.96 -14.28 10.18
C ARG A 148 -10.75 -14.29 11.49
N PRO A 149 -11.50 -13.23 11.81
CA PRO A 149 -12.35 -13.24 12.99
C PRO A 149 -13.37 -14.40 12.96
N ALA A 150 -13.61 -15.06 14.10
CA ALA A 150 -14.38 -16.31 14.19
C ALA A 150 -15.77 -16.25 13.54
N ARG A 151 -16.51 -15.14 13.65
CA ARG A 151 -17.81 -14.96 13.00
C ARG A 151 -17.75 -14.92 11.47
N TYR A 152 -16.56 -14.75 10.90
CA TYR A 152 -16.30 -14.71 9.46
C TYR A 152 -15.58 -15.96 8.94
N LEU A 153 -15.44 -17.02 9.77
CA LEU A 153 -14.82 -18.30 9.40
C LEU A 153 -15.76 -19.26 8.64
N LYS A 154 -17.00 -18.86 8.35
CA LYS A 154 -17.93 -19.70 7.61
C LYS A 154 -17.33 -20.09 6.26
N LYS A 155 -17.49 -21.40 5.90
CA LYS A 155 -16.89 -22.05 4.73
C LYS A 155 -17.10 -21.30 3.39
N ASP A 156 -18.14 -20.46 3.32
CA ASP A 156 -18.51 -19.66 2.16
C ASP A 156 -18.18 -18.17 2.29
N TRP A 157 -17.39 -17.79 3.28
CA TRP A 157 -17.05 -16.39 3.52
C TRP A 157 -16.45 -15.71 2.27
N LEU A 158 -15.55 -16.41 1.56
CA LEU A 158 -14.95 -15.94 0.31
C LEU A 158 -15.97 -15.71 -0.81
N LYS A 159 -17.13 -16.35 -0.73
CA LYS A 159 -18.25 -16.19 -1.68
C LYS A 159 -19.28 -15.16 -1.21
N ARG A 160 -19.14 -14.65 0.03
CA ARG A 160 -20.16 -13.84 0.72
C ARG A 160 -19.65 -12.52 1.27
N ASP A 161 -18.61 -11.94 0.70
CA ASP A 161 -17.94 -10.74 1.23
C ASP A 161 -18.88 -9.56 1.49
N GLY A 162 -19.91 -9.39 0.69
CA GLY A 162 -20.90 -8.33 0.86
C GLY A 162 -21.68 -8.41 2.17
N GLU A 163 -21.99 -9.62 2.65
CA GLU A 163 -22.82 -9.82 3.85
C GLU A 163 -22.12 -9.45 5.16
N THR A 164 -20.80 -9.35 5.15
CA THR A 164 -20.01 -9.14 6.36
C THR A 164 -19.71 -7.66 6.64
N PHE A 165 -19.99 -6.77 5.70
CA PHE A 165 -19.69 -5.35 5.83
C PHE A 165 -20.81 -4.55 6.50
N TYR A 166 -22.01 -5.10 6.65
CA TYR A 166 -23.15 -4.41 7.22
C TYR A 166 -23.61 -5.03 8.54
N ILE A 167 -24.16 -4.21 9.42
CA ILE A 167 -24.82 -4.62 10.65
C ILE A 167 -26.31 -4.89 10.41
N SER A 168 -26.92 -4.16 9.47
CA SER A 168 -28.32 -4.27 9.14
C SER A 168 -28.69 -5.65 8.60
N GLU A 169 -29.52 -6.40 9.34
CA GLU A 169 -30.06 -7.69 8.91
C GLU A 169 -30.87 -7.57 7.61
N LYS A 170 -31.62 -6.47 7.43
CA LYS A 170 -32.37 -6.20 6.22
C LYS A 170 -31.44 -6.11 4.99
N VAL A 171 -30.31 -5.44 5.12
CA VAL A 171 -29.30 -5.33 4.05
C VAL A 171 -28.70 -6.70 3.78
N ASN A 172 -28.26 -7.42 4.80
CA ASN A 172 -27.64 -8.73 4.68
C ASN A 172 -28.59 -9.75 4.02
N THR A 173 -29.88 -9.75 4.40
CA THR A 173 -30.92 -10.60 3.79
C THR A 173 -31.14 -10.25 2.32
N SER A 174 -31.23 -8.95 1.99
CA SER A 174 -31.37 -8.50 0.61
C SER A 174 -30.20 -8.92 -0.27
N GLN A 175 -28.97 -8.79 0.25
CA GLN A 175 -27.75 -9.22 -0.44
C GLN A 175 -27.74 -10.74 -0.66
N SER A 176 -28.15 -11.52 0.34
CA SER A 176 -28.25 -12.97 0.25
C SER A 176 -29.20 -13.38 -0.87
N ILE A 177 -30.39 -12.78 -0.94
CA ILE A 177 -31.40 -13.06 -1.97
C ILE A 177 -30.88 -12.72 -3.37
N LYS A 178 -30.26 -11.53 -3.53
CA LYS A 178 -29.66 -11.11 -4.82
C LYS A 178 -28.61 -12.09 -5.28
N ARG A 179 -27.71 -12.49 -4.38
CA ARG A 179 -26.65 -13.45 -4.65
C ARG A 179 -27.22 -14.81 -5.07
N ASP A 180 -28.17 -15.35 -4.32
CA ASP A 180 -28.76 -16.66 -4.60
C ASP A 180 -29.49 -16.66 -5.94
N SER A 181 -30.06 -15.53 -6.33
CA SER A 181 -30.68 -15.33 -7.65
C SER A 181 -29.61 -15.31 -8.76
N LEU A 182 -28.49 -14.67 -8.54
CA LEU A 182 -27.36 -14.64 -9.49
C LEU A 182 -26.70 -16.01 -9.65
N LEU A 183 -26.59 -16.78 -8.57
CA LEU A 183 -26.04 -18.15 -8.58
C LEU A 183 -26.87 -19.12 -9.44
N LYS A 184 -28.17 -18.89 -9.56
CA LYS A 184 -29.04 -19.70 -10.40
C LYS A 184 -28.84 -19.46 -11.90
N ILE A 185 -28.31 -18.28 -12.26
CA ILE A 185 -28.18 -17.83 -13.66
C ILE A 185 -26.81 -18.16 -14.22
N LYS A 186 -25.76 -18.04 -13.40
CA LYS A 186 -24.36 -18.27 -13.80
C LYS A 186 -23.49 -18.65 -12.60
N PRO A 187 -22.40 -19.41 -12.83
CA PRO A 187 -21.39 -19.60 -11.79
C PRO A 187 -20.89 -18.24 -11.33
N ILE A 188 -20.89 -17.98 -10.04
CA ILE A 188 -20.38 -16.71 -9.51
C ILE A 188 -18.90 -16.60 -9.85
N ARG A 189 -18.59 -15.69 -10.75
CA ARG A 189 -17.29 -15.05 -10.78
C ARG A 189 -17.33 -13.94 -9.73
N TYR A 190 -16.28 -13.82 -8.99
CA TYR A 190 -15.93 -12.90 -7.95
C TYR A 190 -16.59 -11.51 -7.92
N ALA A 191 -16.89 -10.91 -9.09
CA ALA A 191 -17.36 -9.55 -9.22
C ALA A 191 -18.89 -9.38 -9.14
N ASP A 192 -19.66 -10.44 -9.19
CA ASP A 192 -21.09 -10.32 -9.46
C ASP A 192 -21.97 -10.22 -8.20
N GLY A 193 -21.42 -10.40 -7.00
CA GLY A 193 -22.17 -10.32 -5.75
C GLY A 193 -21.58 -9.39 -4.69
N TRP A 194 -20.52 -8.72 -5.03
CA TRP A 194 -19.66 -8.03 -4.07
C TRP A 194 -20.21 -6.70 -3.57
N ASN A 195 -20.78 -5.94 -4.47
CA ASN A 195 -21.15 -4.55 -4.25
C ASN A 195 -22.66 -4.41 -4.35
N THR A 196 -23.40 -5.11 -3.51
CA THR A 196 -24.84 -4.98 -3.41
C THR A 196 -25.17 -4.46 -2.03
N GLY A 197 -25.97 -3.43 -1.96
CA GLY A 197 -26.35 -2.76 -0.72
C GLY A 197 -26.00 -1.28 -0.74
N PRO A 198 -26.25 -0.55 0.35
CA PRO A 198 -25.97 0.89 0.40
C PRO A 198 -24.45 1.15 0.37
N ALA A 199 -24.04 2.27 -0.26
CA ALA A 199 -22.65 2.66 -0.30
C ALA A 199 -22.07 3.06 1.07
N TRP A 200 -22.93 3.23 2.08
CA TRP A 200 -22.55 3.55 3.47
C TRP A 200 -23.52 2.97 4.49
N GLU A 201 -23.02 2.76 5.70
CA GLU A 201 -23.81 2.43 6.89
C GLU A 201 -23.15 3.06 8.13
N ALA A 202 -23.96 3.59 9.03
CA ALA A 202 -23.51 4.18 10.30
C ALA A 202 -24.35 3.61 11.45
N ALA A 203 -24.05 2.40 11.91
CA ALA A 203 -24.74 1.78 13.03
C ALA A 203 -24.15 2.23 14.37
N ASP A 204 -25.02 2.44 15.37
CA ASP A 204 -24.58 2.74 16.74
C ASP A 204 -24.20 1.44 17.45
N VAL A 205 -22.97 1.02 17.22
CA VAL A 205 -22.42 -0.25 17.70
C VAL A 205 -20.94 -0.09 18.12
N HIS A 206 -20.46 -1.04 18.91
CA HIS A 206 -19.05 -1.13 19.25
C HIS A 206 -18.18 -1.43 18.01
N ASP A 207 -16.93 -0.95 18.01
CA ASP A 207 -15.97 -1.09 16.89
C ASP A 207 -15.83 -2.53 16.38
N THR A 208 -15.79 -3.50 17.30
CA THR A 208 -15.64 -4.92 16.96
C THR A 208 -16.85 -5.56 16.29
N MET A 209 -17.95 -4.83 16.14
CA MET A 209 -19.11 -5.31 15.41
C MET A 209 -18.88 -5.28 13.89
N TYR A 210 -18.08 -4.37 13.38
CA TYR A 210 -17.63 -4.36 11.99
C TYR A 210 -16.35 -5.19 11.81
N TYR A 211 -16.08 -5.59 10.57
CA TYR A 211 -15.00 -6.51 10.22
C TYR A 211 -13.63 -6.03 10.73
N ASP A 212 -13.24 -4.80 10.40
CA ASP A 212 -11.91 -4.29 10.72
C ASP A 212 -11.67 -4.19 12.23
N GLY A 213 -12.69 -3.87 13.02
CA GLY A 213 -12.59 -3.90 14.48
C GLY A 213 -12.50 -5.32 15.06
N ALA A 214 -13.27 -6.27 14.50
CA ALA A 214 -13.14 -7.68 14.88
C ALA A 214 -11.75 -8.23 14.51
N GLN A 215 -11.22 -7.83 13.36
CA GLN A 215 -9.89 -8.17 12.89
C GLN A 215 -8.79 -7.60 13.80
N THR A 216 -8.93 -6.34 14.24
CA THR A 216 -8.00 -5.72 15.20
C THR A 216 -7.95 -6.48 16.52
N LYS A 217 -9.12 -6.93 17.02
CA LYS A 217 -9.19 -7.79 18.20
C LYS A 217 -8.41 -9.10 18.00
N LEU A 218 -8.56 -9.73 16.84
CA LEU A 218 -7.82 -10.93 16.45
C LEU A 218 -6.31 -10.66 16.36
N ALA A 219 -5.92 -9.54 15.72
CA ALA A 219 -4.52 -9.14 15.59
C ALA A 219 -3.85 -8.96 16.96
N LYS A 220 -4.52 -8.33 17.93
CA LYS A 220 -4.01 -8.17 19.29
C LYS A 220 -3.79 -9.52 19.99
N ALA A 221 -4.73 -10.45 19.85
CA ALA A 221 -4.57 -11.81 20.40
C ALA A 221 -3.40 -12.57 19.72
N THR A 222 -3.28 -12.44 18.41
CA THR A 222 -2.18 -13.05 17.64
C THR A 222 -0.84 -12.45 18.06
N LEU A 223 -0.71 -11.13 18.17
CA LEU A 223 0.52 -10.46 18.62
C LEU A 223 0.92 -10.89 20.04
N THR A 224 -0.05 -11.06 20.94
CA THR A 224 0.22 -11.58 22.30
C THR A 224 0.76 -13.01 22.28
N ARG A 225 0.33 -13.84 21.33
CA ARG A 225 0.85 -15.18 21.11
C ARG A 225 2.25 -15.16 20.49
N LEU A 226 2.43 -14.38 19.43
CA LEU A 226 3.71 -14.25 18.71
C LEU A 226 4.81 -13.67 19.61
N ALA A 227 4.50 -12.73 20.49
CA ALA A 227 5.44 -12.15 21.45
C ALA A 227 6.03 -13.16 22.45
N LYS A 228 5.43 -14.35 22.57
CA LYS A 228 5.94 -15.44 23.44
C LYS A 228 6.81 -16.44 22.69
N MET A 229 6.96 -16.30 21.38
CA MET A 229 7.81 -17.17 20.57
C MET A 229 9.27 -16.75 20.70
N ASN A 230 10.18 -17.71 20.59
CA ASN A 230 11.63 -17.46 20.61
C ASN A 230 12.19 -17.15 19.20
N GLN A 231 11.37 -16.56 18.33
CA GLN A 231 11.78 -16.13 16.99
C GLN A 231 11.03 -14.86 16.61
N PRO A 232 11.62 -14.02 15.74
CA PRO A 232 10.94 -12.83 15.23
C PRO A 232 9.75 -13.23 14.35
N PHE A 233 8.78 -12.35 14.24
CA PHE A 233 7.62 -12.56 13.38
C PHE A 233 7.50 -11.49 12.28
N TYR A 234 6.88 -11.87 11.17
CA TYR A 234 6.36 -10.98 10.15
C TYR A 234 4.83 -11.12 10.14
N LEU A 235 4.12 -10.11 10.66
CA LEU A 235 2.67 -10.06 10.65
C LEU A 235 2.18 -9.10 9.56
N GLY A 236 1.54 -9.64 8.53
CA GLY A 236 0.76 -8.86 7.58
C GLY A 236 -0.64 -8.60 8.13
N LEU A 237 -1.02 -7.32 8.27
CA LEU A 237 -2.34 -6.91 8.74
C LEU A 237 -2.99 -5.95 7.74
N GLY A 238 -4.06 -6.40 7.07
CA GLY A 238 -4.69 -5.63 6.00
C GLY A 238 -6.11 -5.18 6.33
N TYR A 239 -6.31 -3.86 6.51
CA TYR A 239 -7.61 -3.24 6.72
C TYR A 239 -8.37 -3.03 5.41
N PHE A 240 -9.70 -3.21 5.46
CA PHE A 240 -10.57 -2.98 4.31
C PHE A 240 -11.04 -1.52 4.20
N ARG A 241 -11.32 -0.84 5.34
CA ARG A 241 -11.67 0.57 5.27
C ARG A 241 -10.42 1.38 4.97
N PRO A 242 -10.54 2.49 4.19
CA PRO A 242 -11.75 3.15 3.66
C PRO A 242 -12.32 2.62 2.33
N HIS A 243 -12.02 1.40 1.87
CA HIS A 243 -12.70 0.81 0.70
C HIS A 243 -14.23 0.75 0.90
N LEU A 244 -15.00 0.98 -0.16
CA LEU A 244 -16.46 0.83 -0.16
C LEU A 244 -16.91 -0.58 0.32
N PRO A 245 -18.08 -0.69 0.97
CA PRO A 245 -18.98 0.36 1.43
C PRO A 245 -18.39 1.09 2.64
N PHE A 246 -18.71 2.36 2.82
CA PHE A 246 -18.28 3.13 4.00
C PHE A 246 -19.12 2.76 5.23
N ALA A 247 -19.01 1.50 5.65
CA ALA A 247 -19.77 0.94 6.76
C ALA A 247 -18.90 0.90 8.01
N VAL A 248 -19.19 1.81 8.96
CA VAL A 248 -18.41 2.02 10.19
C VAL A 248 -19.31 2.45 11.34
N PRO A 249 -18.88 2.33 12.61
CA PRO A 249 -19.67 2.78 13.74
C PRO A 249 -20.05 4.25 13.67
N LYS A 250 -21.28 4.56 14.08
CA LYS A 250 -21.88 5.90 14.00
C LYS A 250 -21.01 6.99 14.64
N LYS A 251 -20.31 6.70 15.72
CA LYS A 251 -19.43 7.67 16.40
C LYS A 251 -18.36 8.28 15.48
N TYR A 252 -17.90 7.57 14.45
CA TYR A 252 -16.94 8.11 13.46
C TYR A 252 -17.62 8.95 12.39
N TRP A 253 -18.87 8.64 12.04
CA TRP A 253 -19.69 9.49 11.18
C TRP A 253 -19.98 10.84 11.82
N ASP A 254 -20.26 10.83 13.11
CA ASP A 254 -20.61 12.03 13.90
C ASP A 254 -19.43 12.99 14.07
N LEU A 255 -18.20 12.54 13.81
CA LEU A 255 -17.02 13.42 13.74
C LEU A 255 -17.09 14.45 12.60
N TYR A 256 -17.89 14.19 11.57
CA TYR A 256 -17.88 14.94 10.32
C TYR A 256 -19.26 15.51 10.00
N ASN A 257 -19.37 16.84 9.99
CA ASN A 257 -20.55 17.50 9.45
C ASN A 257 -20.44 17.57 7.91
N PRO A 258 -21.31 16.89 7.15
CA PRO A 258 -21.22 16.87 5.69
C PRO A 258 -21.27 18.27 5.07
N ASN A 259 -22.00 19.22 5.68
CA ASN A 259 -22.10 20.59 5.17
C ASN A 259 -20.77 21.37 5.27
N GLN A 260 -19.83 20.92 6.11
CA GLN A 260 -18.50 21.52 6.26
C GLN A 260 -17.43 20.83 5.41
N ILE A 261 -17.75 19.68 4.80
CA ILE A 261 -16.81 18.98 3.93
C ILE A 261 -16.79 19.65 2.56
N PRO A 262 -15.66 20.23 2.13
CA PRO A 262 -15.57 20.88 0.82
C PRO A 262 -15.71 19.85 -0.31
N LEU A 263 -16.19 20.29 -1.45
CA LEU A 263 -16.14 19.50 -2.68
C LEU A 263 -14.71 19.42 -3.21
N ALA A 264 -14.44 18.46 -4.11
CA ALA A 264 -13.16 18.39 -4.79
C ALA A 264 -12.92 19.67 -5.61
N LYS A 265 -11.70 20.23 -5.51
CA LYS A 265 -11.32 21.46 -6.24
C LYS A 265 -11.25 21.22 -7.75
N ASN A 266 -10.89 20.00 -8.16
CA ASN A 266 -10.78 19.53 -9.54
C ASN A 266 -11.97 18.65 -9.94
N ASN A 267 -13.19 19.12 -9.75
CA ASN A 267 -14.43 18.34 -9.97
C ASN A 267 -14.85 18.23 -11.45
N LYS A 268 -13.97 18.51 -12.40
CA LYS A 268 -14.17 18.34 -13.85
C LYS A 268 -13.11 17.40 -14.40
N ILE A 269 -13.43 16.68 -15.47
CA ILE A 269 -12.40 15.92 -16.20
C ILE A 269 -11.31 16.86 -16.69
N PRO A 270 -10.05 16.40 -16.78
CA PRO A 270 -8.96 17.24 -17.28
C PRO A 270 -9.25 17.70 -18.72
N SER A 271 -9.08 19.00 -18.96
CA SER A 271 -9.23 19.56 -20.30
C SER A 271 -8.18 18.96 -21.24
N GLY A 272 -8.58 18.52 -22.43
CA GLY A 272 -7.69 17.90 -23.42
C GLY A 272 -7.27 16.46 -23.09
N ALA A 273 -7.79 15.85 -22.01
CA ALA A 273 -7.51 14.45 -21.74
C ALA A 273 -8.30 13.51 -22.66
N PRO A 274 -7.74 12.39 -23.13
CA PRO A 274 -8.48 11.42 -23.92
C PRO A 274 -9.57 10.75 -23.08
N LEU A 275 -10.74 10.49 -23.64
CA LEU A 275 -11.89 9.96 -22.89
C LEU A 275 -11.60 8.59 -22.24
N TYR A 276 -10.73 7.79 -22.83
CA TYR A 276 -10.34 6.49 -22.28
C TYR A 276 -9.39 6.59 -21.09
N SER A 277 -8.85 7.76 -20.75
CA SER A 277 -8.04 7.94 -19.55
C SER A 277 -8.89 7.88 -18.27
N MET A 278 -10.18 8.20 -18.36
CA MET A 278 -11.09 8.23 -17.23
C MET A 278 -11.60 6.83 -16.85
N ASN A 279 -11.82 6.60 -15.54
CA ASN A 279 -12.50 5.38 -15.09
C ASN A 279 -14.01 5.45 -15.37
N SER A 280 -14.70 4.31 -15.25
CA SER A 280 -16.16 4.25 -15.47
C SER A 280 -16.97 4.39 -14.17
N MET A 281 -16.33 4.64 -13.04
CA MET A 281 -16.94 4.52 -11.70
C MET A 281 -17.58 3.14 -11.45
N TYR A 282 -17.00 2.10 -12.09
CA TYR A 282 -17.54 0.75 -12.10
C TYR A 282 -17.90 0.24 -10.69
N GLU A 283 -17.04 0.47 -9.71
CA GLU A 283 -17.24 -0.01 -8.35
C GLU A 283 -18.43 0.66 -7.67
N LEU A 284 -18.53 1.99 -7.71
CA LEU A 284 -19.64 2.73 -7.11
C LEU A 284 -20.99 2.37 -7.73
N ARG A 285 -21.03 2.05 -9.04
CA ARG A 285 -22.27 1.67 -9.75
C ARG A 285 -22.92 0.39 -9.25
N HIS A 286 -22.21 -0.45 -8.50
CA HIS A 286 -22.76 -1.66 -7.94
C HIS A 286 -23.54 -1.44 -6.64
N TYR A 287 -23.42 -0.25 -6.04
CA TYR A 287 -24.13 0.08 -4.81
C TYR A 287 -25.52 0.65 -5.08
N ASP A 288 -26.43 0.46 -4.10
CA ASP A 288 -27.81 0.91 -4.19
C ASP A 288 -27.88 2.43 -4.42
N GLY A 289 -28.68 2.85 -5.39
CA GLY A 289 -28.83 4.24 -5.79
C GLY A 289 -27.78 4.76 -6.79
N PHE A 290 -26.76 3.97 -7.14
CA PHE A 290 -25.67 4.40 -8.02
C PHE A 290 -25.59 3.68 -9.38
N SER A 291 -26.48 2.71 -9.64
CA SER A 291 -26.44 1.93 -10.90
C SER A 291 -26.55 2.78 -12.17
N ASN A 292 -27.28 3.90 -12.11
CA ASN A 292 -27.57 4.77 -13.23
C ASN A 292 -26.73 6.07 -13.27
N ILE A 293 -25.68 6.19 -12.45
CA ILE A 293 -24.79 7.35 -12.53
C ILE A 293 -24.10 7.41 -13.89
N GLY A 294 -24.01 8.61 -14.46
CA GLY A 294 -23.37 8.84 -15.76
C GLY A 294 -21.85 8.54 -15.73
N HIS A 295 -21.27 8.26 -16.90
CA HIS A 295 -19.81 8.19 -17.02
C HIS A 295 -19.20 9.57 -16.69
N PRO A 296 -17.99 9.67 -16.10
CA PRO A 296 -17.36 10.96 -15.80
C PRO A 296 -17.26 11.92 -16.99
N THR A 297 -17.13 11.35 -18.20
CA THR A 297 -17.06 12.12 -19.46
C THR A 297 -18.41 12.60 -19.99
N SER A 298 -19.52 12.18 -19.38
CA SER A 298 -20.88 12.64 -19.75
C SER A 298 -21.21 13.99 -19.09
N SER A 299 -22.35 14.57 -19.44
CA SER A 299 -22.90 15.76 -18.78
C SER A 299 -23.47 15.47 -17.38
N TYR A 300 -23.56 14.20 -16.98
CA TYR A 300 -24.06 13.83 -15.66
C TYR A 300 -23.21 14.41 -14.54
N ARG A 301 -23.89 14.95 -13.53
CA ARG A 301 -23.27 15.38 -12.28
C ARG A 301 -24.06 14.83 -11.11
N MET A 302 -23.33 14.29 -10.13
CA MET A 302 -23.93 13.87 -8.87
C MET A 302 -24.32 15.10 -8.05
N SER A 303 -25.41 15.04 -7.30
CA SER A 303 -25.79 16.13 -6.41
C SER A 303 -24.74 16.37 -5.32
N GLU A 304 -24.57 17.60 -4.90
CA GLU A 304 -23.58 17.96 -3.87
C GLU A 304 -23.84 17.23 -2.56
N ASP A 305 -25.09 17.02 -2.17
CA ASP A 305 -25.46 16.31 -0.94
C ASP A 305 -24.95 14.86 -0.97
N VAL A 306 -25.11 14.17 -2.10
CA VAL A 306 -24.60 12.81 -2.28
C VAL A 306 -23.07 12.81 -2.27
N ILE A 307 -22.43 13.76 -2.96
CA ILE A 307 -20.97 13.91 -2.95
C ILE A 307 -20.45 14.12 -1.51
N ARG A 308 -21.07 15.04 -0.76
CA ARG A 308 -20.68 15.32 0.63
C ARG A 308 -20.89 14.11 1.53
N LYS A 309 -21.96 13.35 1.32
CA LYS A 309 -22.26 12.11 2.06
C LYS A 309 -21.24 11.02 1.79
N LEU A 310 -20.85 10.79 0.55
CA LEU A 310 -19.79 9.86 0.18
C LEU A 310 -18.44 10.27 0.77
N ARG A 311 -18.11 11.57 0.73
CA ARG A 311 -16.88 12.10 1.36
C ARG A 311 -16.90 11.93 2.86
N GLN A 312 -18.04 12.21 3.53
CA GLN A 312 -18.24 11.95 4.96
C GLN A 312 -17.94 10.49 5.29
N GLY A 313 -18.50 9.54 4.50
CA GLY A 313 -18.28 8.12 4.69
C GLY A 313 -16.83 7.70 4.55
N TYR A 314 -16.12 8.26 3.57
CA TYR A 314 -14.70 8.01 3.39
C TYR A 314 -13.88 8.49 4.61
N TYR A 315 -14.04 9.75 5.03
CA TYR A 315 -13.32 10.31 6.19
C TYR A 315 -13.68 9.59 7.50
N ALA A 316 -14.96 9.25 7.69
CA ALA A 316 -15.38 8.43 8.83
C ALA A 316 -14.70 7.07 8.85
N SER A 317 -14.52 6.45 7.67
CA SER A 317 -13.81 5.19 7.52
C SER A 317 -12.30 5.31 7.83
N VAL A 318 -11.68 6.42 7.42
CA VAL A 318 -10.29 6.73 7.76
C VAL A 318 -10.11 6.90 9.26
N SER A 319 -10.98 7.68 9.94
CA SER A 319 -10.93 7.85 11.39
C SER A 319 -11.22 6.57 12.16
N TYR A 320 -12.07 5.71 11.64
CA TYR A 320 -12.30 4.38 12.24
C TYR A 320 -11.04 3.53 12.23
N VAL A 321 -10.34 3.43 11.10
CA VAL A 321 -9.08 2.68 11.00
C VAL A 321 -8.01 3.33 11.88
N ASP A 322 -7.93 4.65 11.92
CA ASP A 322 -7.01 5.37 12.82
C ASP A 322 -7.21 4.98 14.29
N ALA A 323 -8.46 4.94 14.76
CA ALA A 323 -8.76 4.54 16.13
C ALA A 323 -8.41 3.07 16.42
N LEU A 324 -8.65 2.17 15.46
CA LEU A 324 -8.26 0.76 15.56
C LEU A 324 -6.74 0.60 15.62
N LEU A 325 -5.99 1.39 14.87
CA LEU A 325 -4.52 1.42 14.92
C LEU A 325 -4.03 1.96 16.26
N GLY A 326 -4.68 2.98 16.82
CA GLY A 326 -4.36 3.48 18.16
C GLY A 326 -4.50 2.40 19.25
N ASP A 327 -5.58 1.61 19.19
CA ASP A 327 -5.77 0.46 20.09
C ASP A 327 -4.70 -0.62 19.88
N LEU A 328 -4.33 -0.90 18.62
CA LEU A 328 -3.28 -1.85 18.28
C LEU A 328 -1.91 -1.41 18.78
N PHE A 329 -1.51 -0.15 18.54
CA PHE A 329 -0.21 0.38 19.01
C PHE A 329 -0.11 0.43 20.53
N SER A 330 -1.20 0.81 21.21
CA SER A 330 -1.28 0.75 22.67
C SER A 330 -1.09 -0.68 23.18
N HIS A 331 -1.62 -1.67 22.45
CA HIS A 331 -1.42 -3.08 22.78
C HIS A 331 0.04 -3.53 22.60
N LEU A 332 0.73 -3.13 21.51
CA LEU A 332 2.16 -3.44 21.31
C LEU A 332 3.01 -2.89 22.46
N ILE A 333 2.74 -1.66 22.90
CA ILE A 333 3.41 -1.04 24.04
C ILE A 333 3.14 -1.87 25.31
N LYS A 334 1.89 -2.22 25.56
CA LYS A 334 1.46 -2.97 26.75
C LYS A 334 2.15 -4.34 26.86
N ILE A 335 2.36 -5.04 25.73
CA ILE A 335 3.01 -6.36 25.71
C ILE A 335 4.53 -6.28 25.52
N GLY A 336 5.11 -5.06 25.45
CA GLY A 336 6.54 -4.80 25.47
C GLY A 336 7.29 -5.10 24.17
N ILE A 337 6.59 -5.14 23.02
CA ILE A 337 7.23 -5.43 21.72
C ILE A 337 7.30 -4.22 20.78
N TYR A 338 6.70 -3.09 21.13
CA TYR A 338 6.65 -1.89 20.30
C TYR A 338 8.06 -1.45 19.85
N ASP A 339 9.00 -1.35 20.80
CA ASP A 339 10.34 -0.83 20.52
C ASP A 339 11.17 -1.75 19.63
N ASN A 340 10.93 -3.07 19.65
CA ASN A 340 11.61 -4.05 18.80
C ASN A 340 10.76 -4.46 17.58
N THR A 341 9.89 -3.58 17.07
CA THR A 341 9.04 -3.89 15.91
C THR A 341 9.21 -2.83 14.82
N ILE A 342 9.49 -3.24 13.60
CA ILE A 342 9.35 -2.41 12.40
C ILE A 342 7.86 -2.31 12.10
N ILE A 343 7.30 -1.10 12.12
CA ILE A 343 5.90 -0.83 11.82
C ILE A 343 5.84 -0.07 10.50
N VAL A 344 5.12 -0.62 9.53
CA VAL A 344 4.92 -0.03 8.21
C VAL A 344 3.43 0.19 7.99
N ILE A 345 3.02 1.43 7.68
CA ILE A 345 1.68 1.77 7.19
C ILE A 345 1.80 2.16 5.72
N TRP A 346 0.95 1.57 4.88
CA TRP A 346 0.89 1.89 3.45
C TRP A 346 -0.52 1.78 2.89
N GLY A 347 -0.84 2.69 1.93
CA GLY A 347 -2.01 2.55 1.05
C GLY A 347 -1.64 1.78 -0.20
N ASP A 348 -2.55 0.98 -0.76
CA ASP A 348 -2.26 0.20 -1.96
C ASP A 348 -2.37 1.02 -3.25
N HIS A 349 -3.22 2.01 -3.28
CA HIS A 349 -3.37 3.07 -4.30
C HIS A 349 -4.20 4.21 -3.73
N GLY A 350 -4.28 5.32 -4.46
CA GLY A 350 -5.13 6.43 -4.11
C GLY A 350 -6.60 6.21 -4.45
N TRP A 351 -7.42 7.26 -4.28
CA TRP A 351 -8.87 7.21 -4.46
C TRP A 351 -9.43 8.58 -4.82
N LYS A 352 -10.34 8.65 -5.78
CA LYS A 352 -11.07 9.88 -6.13
C LYS A 352 -12.30 10.05 -5.25
N LEU A 353 -12.48 11.26 -4.74
CA LEU A 353 -13.62 11.69 -3.91
C LEU A 353 -14.41 12.83 -4.61
N GLY A 354 -14.75 12.64 -5.88
CA GLY A 354 -15.32 13.65 -6.75
C GLY A 354 -14.28 14.36 -7.63
N ASP A 355 -13.01 14.04 -7.43
CA ASP A 355 -11.91 14.52 -8.27
C ASP A 355 -12.12 14.07 -9.71
N HIS A 356 -11.89 14.94 -10.70
CA HIS A 356 -12.11 14.68 -12.12
C HIS A 356 -13.54 14.18 -12.45
N ASN A 357 -14.56 14.70 -11.72
CA ASN A 357 -15.96 14.24 -11.82
C ASN A 357 -16.10 12.71 -11.61
N SER A 358 -15.27 12.10 -10.81
CA SER A 358 -15.13 10.66 -10.72
C SER A 358 -15.04 10.15 -9.27
N TRP A 359 -15.33 8.87 -9.07
CA TRP A 359 -15.23 8.15 -7.83
C TRP A 359 -14.46 6.84 -8.03
N GLY A 360 -13.69 6.48 -7.03
CA GLY A 360 -12.86 5.27 -7.09
C GLY A 360 -11.46 5.56 -7.61
N LYS A 361 -10.85 4.54 -8.12
CA LYS A 361 -9.47 4.42 -8.60
C LYS A 361 -9.47 4.10 -10.10
N MET A 362 -8.45 3.45 -10.58
CA MET A 362 -8.36 2.91 -11.94
C MET A 362 -8.02 3.94 -13.01
N THR A 363 -7.11 4.86 -12.71
CA THR A 363 -6.49 5.76 -13.68
C THR A 363 -4.99 5.90 -13.40
N ASN A 364 -4.27 6.57 -14.30
CA ASN A 364 -2.87 6.94 -14.08
C ASN A 364 -2.70 8.34 -13.46
N TYR A 365 -3.76 9.01 -13.02
CA TYR A 365 -3.64 10.31 -12.38
C TYR A 365 -3.00 10.21 -11.00
N ASN A 366 -2.26 11.24 -10.59
CA ASN A 366 -1.56 11.28 -9.31
C ASN A 366 -2.49 11.02 -8.11
N ILE A 367 -3.74 11.46 -8.19
CA ILE A 367 -4.73 11.21 -7.13
C ILE A 367 -5.00 9.71 -6.88
N ASP A 368 -4.80 8.88 -7.89
CA ASP A 368 -4.95 7.42 -7.80
C ASP A 368 -3.61 6.71 -7.58
N LEU A 369 -2.49 7.32 -7.99
CA LEU A 369 -1.17 6.71 -7.89
C LEU A 369 -0.46 7.01 -6.58
N LYS A 370 -0.68 8.21 -6.02
CA LYS A 370 -0.01 8.67 -4.80
C LYS A 370 -0.62 8.04 -3.55
N VAL A 371 0.23 7.46 -2.72
CA VAL A 371 -0.16 6.70 -1.52
C VAL A 371 0.59 7.17 -0.28
N PRO A 372 0.04 7.07 0.92
CA PRO A 372 0.81 7.26 2.14
C PRO A 372 1.74 6.08 2.40
N VAL A 373 2.96 6.37 2.84
CA VAL A 373 3.91 5.42 3.41
C VAL A 373 4.52 6.03 4.67
N ILE A 374 4.36 5.34 5.80
CA ILE A 374 4.90 5.75 7.10
C ILE A 374 5.62 4.54 7.68
N ILE A 375 6.86 4.74 8.13
CA ILE A 375 7.68 3.67 8.69
C ILE A 375 8.27 4.11 10.02
N ARG A 376 8.14 3.25 11.02
CA ARG A 376 8.82 3.32 12.31
C ARG A 376 9.64 2.04 12.49
N TYR A 377 10.89 2.15 12.92
CA TYR A 377 11.75 0.98 13.16
C TYR A 377 12.61 1.15 14.43
N PRO A 378 13.13 0.05 15.01
CA PRO A 378 13.97 0.10 16.20
C PRO A 378 15.24 0.94 15.98
N ASN A 379 15.65 1.68 17.02
CA ASN A 379 16.85 2.53 17.03
C ASN A 379 16.88 3.61 15.94
N GLN A 380 15.71 4.00 15.43
CA GLN A 380 15.60 5.07 14.44
C GLN A 380 16.11 6.40 15.02
N GLU A 381 17.07 7.02 14.34
CA GLU A 381 17.66 8.29 14.75
C GLU A 381 16.76 9.48 14.39
N ASN A 382 16.27 9.51 13.14
CA ASN A 382 15.39 10.56 12.64
C ASN A 382 13.92 10.18 12.90
N ARG A 383 13.23 10.93 13.77
CA ARG A 383 11.81 10.72 14.09
C ARG A 383 10.99 11.94 13.74
N GLY A 384 9.76 11.73 13.30
CA GLY A 384 8.83 12.80 12.91
C GLY A 384 9.27 13.56 11.66
N VAL A 385 10.21 13.01 10.89
CA VAL A 385 10.79 13.66 9.72
C VAL A 385 9.99 13.29 8.47
N LYS A 386 9.82 14.27 7.58
CA LYS A 386 9.27 14.07 6.24
C LYS A 386 10.41 14.03 5.23
N THR A 387 10.31 13.11 4.28
CA THR A 387 11.14 13.12 3.08
C THR A 387 10.25 13.20 1.85
N ASP A 388 10.67 13.98 0.88
CA ASP A 388 10.06 14.06 -0.45
C ASP A 388 10.83 13.23 -1.49
N GLY A 389 11.82 12.45 -1.06
CA GLY A 389 12.50 11.46 -1.90
C GLY A 389 11.45 10.56 -2.56
N MET A 390 11.45 10.52 -3.89
CA MET A 390 10.44 9.77 -4.65
C MET A 390 10.64 8.27 -4.45
N ILE A 391 9.65 7.58 -3.89
CA ILE A 391 9.67 6.12 -3.71
C ILE A 391 8.48 5.46 -4.40
N GLU A 392 8.61 4.18 -4.61
CA GLU A 392 7.58 3.33 -5.21
C GLU A 392 7.25 2.17 -4.26
N LEU A 393 6.02 1.64 -4.30
CA LEU A 393 5.66 0.53 -3.41
C LEU A 393 6.53 -0.72 -3.59
N VAL A 394 7.09 -0.96 -4.77
CA VAL A 394 8.07 -2.04 -4.99
C VAL A 394 9.38 -1.86 -4.21
N ASP A 395 9.66 -0.64 -3.73
CA ASP A 395 10.84 -0.32 -2.92
C ASP A 395 10.68 -0.80 -1.46
N LEU A 396 9.46 -1.07 -1.01
CA LEU A 396 9.19 -1.55 0.34
C LEU A 396 9.86 -2.89 0.62
N PHE A 397 9.82 -3.84 -0.31
CA PHE A 397 10.41 -5.15 -0.10
C PHE A 397 11.91 -5.06 0.21
N PRO A 398 12.78 -4.50 -0.67
CA PRO A 398 14.19 -4.37 -0.36
C PRO A 398 14.47 -3.54 0.91
N SER A 399 13.68 -2.49 1.16
CA SER A 399 13.88 -1.63 2.32
C SER A 399 13.58 -2.32 3.65
N ILE A 400 12.51 -3.12 3.71
CA ILE A 400 12.15 -3.83 4.94
C ILE A 400 13.13 -4.98 5.20
N CYS A 401 13.67 -5.64 4.14
CA CYS A 401 14.76 -6.60 4.30
C CYS A 401 15.98 -5.94 4.93
N GLU A 402 16.41 -4.79 4.42
CA GLU A 402 17.57 -4.06 4.95
C GLU A 402 17.33 -3.59 6.38
N LEU A 403 16.15 -3.02 6.70
CA LEU A 403 15.78 -2.63 8.07
C LEU A 403 15.73 -3.81 9.05
N ALA A 404 15.38 -5.00 8.55
CA ALA A 404 15.33 -6.24 9.33
C ALA A 404 16.70 -6.93 9.46
N GLY A 405 17.72 -6.43 8.76
CA GLY A 405 19.07 -7.03 8.73
C GLY A 405 19.10 -8.39 8.04
N ILE A 406 18.28 -8.60 7.00
CA ILE A 406 18.29 -9.81 6.17
C ILE A 406 18.68 -9.46 4.74
N ASP A 407 19.19 -10.45 4.00
CA ASP A 407 19.66 -10.25 2.63
C ASP A 407 18.55 -9.72 1.72
N VAL A 408 18.92 -8.78 0.85
CA VAL A 408 18.02 -8.23 -0.18
C VAL A 408 18.16 -9.06 -1.44
N PRO A 409 17.08 -9.69 -1.96
CA PRO A 409 17.15 -10.46 -3.20
C PRO A 409 17.52 -9.59 -4.41
N ASP A 410 18.42 -10.07 -5.24
CA ASP A 410 18.96 -9.36 -6.42
C ASP A 410 17.97 -9.25 -7.60
N TYR A 411 16.92 -10.10 -7.64
CA TYR A 411 15.89 -10.06 -8.69
C TYR A 411 14.87 -8.93 -8.51
N LEU A 412 14.87 -8.23 -7.36
CA LEU A 412 13.88 -7.19 -7.08
C LEU A 412 14.00 -6.00 -8.06
N GLN A 413 12.86 -5.43 -8.41
CA GLN A 413 12.77 -4.26 -9.31
C GLN A 413 12.52 -2.95 -8.54
N GLY A 414 12.55 -3.01 -7.23
CA GLY A 414 12.60 -1.87 -6.32
C GLY A 414 14.03 -1.64 -5.82
N THR A 415 14.26 -0.48 -5.20
CA THR A 415 15.52 -0.17 -4.51
C THR A 415 15.26 0.23 -3.08
N SER A 416 16.15 -0.16 -2.16
CA SER A 416 16.00 0.20 -0.75
C SER A 416 16.11 1.71 -0.55
N PHE A 417 15.13 2.29 0.12
CA PHE A 417 15.12 3.70 0.52
C PHE A 417 15.66 3.92 1.96
N VAL A 418 16.29 2.94 2.56
CA VAL A 418 16.89 3.08 3.90
C VAL A 418 17.83 4.29 3.98
N PRO A 419 18.63 4.64 2.96
CA PRO A 419 19.42 5.86 2.97
C PRO A 419 18.61 7.15 3.21
N LEU A 420 17.35 7.23 2.75
CA LEU A 420 16.45 8.36 3.04
C LEU A 420 16.03 8.41 4.51
N THR A 421 16.04 7.31 5.22
CA THR A 421 15.70 7.29 6.65
C THR A 421 16.80 7.90 7.51
N THR A 422 18.05 7.87 7.03
CA THR A 422 19.20 8.46 7.68
C THR A 422 19.44 9.91 7.19
N ASN A 423 19.28 10.13 5.88
CA ASN A 423 19.40 11.47 5.29
C ASN A 423 18.14 11.78 4.44
N PRO A 424 17.10 12.38 5.04
CA PRO A 424 15.82 12.66 4.36
C PRO A 424 15.91 13.61 3.16
N GLU A 425 16.95 14.43 3.09
CA GLU A 425 17.21 15.41 2.02
C GLU A 425 18.09 14.84 0.89
N LEU A 426 18.42 13.54 0.95
CA LEU A 426 19.29 12.92 -0.03
C LEU A 426 18.68 13.03 -1.44
N ASN A 427 19.49 13.41 -2.43
CA ASN A 427 19.09 13.33 -3.82
C ASN A 427 18.81 11.87 -4.18
N TRP A 428 17.56 11.60 -4.50
CA TRP A 428 17.04 10.24 -4.67
C TRP A 428 16.58 10.03 -6.11
N LYS A 429 15.69 9.05 -6.33
CA LYS A 429 15.11 8.80 -7.66
C LYS A 429 14.55 10.08 -8.27
N HIS A 430 14.85 10.33 -9.53
CA HIS A 430 14.32 11.49 -10.25
C HIS A 430 12.95 11.22 -10.90
N ALA A 431 12.50 9.95 -10.94
CA ALA A 431 11.20 9.56 -11.48
C ALA A 431 10.66 8.28 -10.85
N THR A 432 9.34 8.12 -10.87
CA THR A 432 8.60 6.89 -10.56
C THR A 432 7.76 6.46 -11.76
N PHE A 433 7.45 5.16 -11.85
CA PHE A 433 6.81 4.56 -13.01
C PHE A 433 5.57 3.77 -12.59
N SER A 434 4.47 4.06 -13.27
CA SER A 434 3.20 3.38 -13.05
C SER A 434 2.55 3.00 -14.37
N GLN A 435 1.58 2.11 -14.33
CA GLN A 435 0.82 1.72 -15.52
C GLN A 435 -0.62 1.38 -15.16
N PHE A 436 -1.52 1.52 -16.10
CA PHE A 436 -2.90 1.11 -15.93
C PHE A 436 -3.48 0.54 -17.22
N HIS A 437 -4.05 -0.66 -17.11
CA HIS A 437 -4.73 -1.34 -18.20
C HIS A 437 -6.22 -0.97 -18.28
N ARG A 438 -6.62 -0.27 -19.33
CA ARG A 438 -8.01 0.09 -19.61
C ARG A 438 -8.70 -1.02 -20.40
N ARG A 439 -9.67 -1.69 -19.80
CA ARG A 439 -10.47 -2.76 -20.42
C ARG A 439 -11.67 -2.21 -21.19
N PRO A 440 -12.22 -2.95 -22.20
CA PRO A 440 -13.38 -2.52 -22.98
C PRO A 440 -14.58 -2.13 -22.15
N LYS A 441 -14.91 -2.89 -21.11
CA LYS A 441 -16.07 -2.63 -20.24
C LYS A 441 -16.00 -1.33 -19.44
N VAL A 442 -14.82 -0.76 -19.32
CA VAL A 442 -14.55 0.45 -18.55
C VAL A 442 -13.91 1.56 -19.39
N SER A 443 -13.67 1.31 -20.66
CA SER A 443 -13.26 2.29 -21.64
C SER A 443 -14.46 2.99 -22.26
N ALA A 444 -14.36 4.29 -22.53
CA ALA A 444 -15.44 5.07 -23.13
C ALA A 444 -15.79 4.62 -24.57
N ASP A 445 -14.84 4.04 -25.29
CA ASP A 445 -14.98 3.61 -26.71
C ASP A 445 -14.99 2.09 -26.90
N GLY A 446 -15.00 1.32 -25.81
CA GLY A 446 -15.03 -0.14 -25.86
C GLY A 446 -13.73 -0.80 -26.30
N LYS A 447 -12.62 -0.07 -26.41
CA LYS A 447 -11.31 -0.61 -26.80
C LYS A 447 -10.42 -0.87 -25.59
N ARG A 448 -9.28 -1.55 -25.84
CA ARG A 448 -8.26 -1.85 -24.83
C ARG A 448 -7.07 -0.92 -24.99
N TYR A 449 -6.60 -0.38 -23.87
CA TYR A 449 -5.43 0.49 -23.82
C TYR A 449 -4.54 0.14 -22.64
N MET A 450 -3.24 0.37 -22.80
CA MET A 450 -2.30 0.44 -21.71
C MET A 450 -1.74 1.85 -21.63
N GLY A 451 -1.93 2.49 -20.46
CA GLY A 451 -1.29 3.76 -20.14
C GLY A 451 -0.04 3.49 -19.31
N TYR A 452 1.10 3.94 -19.77
CA TYR A 452 2.34 3.97 -19.00
C TYR A 452 2.61 5.39 -18.55
N SER A 453 3.00 5.59 -17.30
CA SER A 453 3.28 6.92 -16.77
C SER A 453 4.65 7.03 -16.14
N ILE A 454 5.26 8.21 -16.31
CA ILE A 454 6.45 8.65 -15.60
C ILE A 454 6.11 9.91 -14.80
N ASN A 455 6.32 9.83 -13.49
CA ASN A 455 6.19 10.94 -12.57
C ASN A 455 7.57 11.45 -12.19
N THR A 456 7.83 12.74 -12.40
CA THR A 456 9.00 13.47 -11.90
C THR A 456 8.54 14.45 -10.82
N LYS A 457 9.45 15.21 -10.19
CA LYS A 457 9.03 16.28 -9.25
C LYS A 457 8.12 17.31 -9.92
N LYS A 458 8.42 17.69 -11.15
CA LYS A 458 7.73 18.76 -11.87
C LYS A 458 6.62 18.25 -12.78
N TYR A 459 6.89 17.24 -13.59
CA TYR A 459 5.99 16.78 -14.64
C TYR A 459 5.47 15.39 -14.40
N HIS A 460 4.26 15.13 -14.90
CA HIS A 460 3.68 13.82 -15.03
C HIS A 460 3.29 13.59 -16.49
N LEU A 461 3.92 12.61 -17.15
CA LEU A 461 3.59 12.17 -18.52
C LEU A 461 2.89 10.83 -18.45
N ILE A 462 1.78 10.68 -19.20
CA ILE A 462 1.07 9.42 -19.42
C ILE A 462 1.06 9.16 -20.91
N SER A 463 1.65 8.05 -21.36
CA SER A 463 1.64 7.64 -22.77
C SER A 463 0.71 6.45 -22.94
N TRP A 464 -0.27 6.60 -23.81
CA TRP A 464 -1.29 5.59 -24.08
C TRP A 464 -1.00 4.82 -25.36
N TYR A 465 -1.19 3.50 -25.27
CA TYR A 465 -0.99 2.56 -26.37
C TYR A 465 -2.21 1.65 -26.51
N GLY A 466 -2.50 1.17 -27.72
CA GLY A 466 -3.35 0.01 -27.89
C GLY A 466 -2.79 -1.19 -27.10
N TRP A 467 -3.65 -2.11 -26.68
CA TRP A 467 -3.21 -3.25 -25.87
C TRP A 467 -3.79 -4.56 -26.41
N ASP A 468 -2.90 -5.50 -26.67
CA ASP A 468 -3.25 -6.90 -26.92
C ASP A 468 -3.19 -7.69 -25.62
N SER A 469 -4.34 -8.14 -25.13
CA SER A 469 -4.43 -8.89 -23.88
C SER A 469 -4.11 -10.38 -24.02
N GLU A 470 -4.07 -10.92 -25.22
CA GLU A 470 -3.73 -12.33 -25.46
C GLU A 470 -2.22 -12.52 -25.35
N THR A 471 -1.49 -11.66 -26.00
CA THR A 471 -0.04 -11.67 -25.96
C THR A 471 0.54 -10.91 -24.77
N GLY A 472 -0.24 -9.98 -24.19
CA GLY A 472 0.23 -9.06 -23.16
C GLY A 472 1.23 -8.05 -23.71
N THR A 473 1.03 -7.61 -24.95
CA THR A 473 1.96 -6.71 -25.64
C THR A 473 1.34 -5.36 -25.95
N ARG A 474 2.21 -4.37 -25.98
CA ARG A 474 1.91 -3.01 -26.36
C ARG A 474 1.76 -2.91 -27.88
N GLY A 475 0.62 -2.37 -28.32
CA GLY A 475 0.35 -2.03 -29.71
C GLY A 475 0.75 -0.59 -30.07
N ASP A 476 0.04 0.00 -31.05
CA ASP A 476 0.33 1.34 -31.54
C ASP A 476 0.16 2.42 -30.48
N PHE A 477 1.00 3.45 -30.56
CA PHE A 477 0.85 4.69 -29.79
C PHE A 477 -0.48 5.38 -30.13
N LYS A 478 -1.14 5.95 -29.11
CA LYS A 478 -2.44 6.63 -29.27
C LYS A 478 -2.37 8.11 -28.92
N SER A 479 -1.92 8.44 -27.72
CA SER A 479 -1.81 9.84 -27.27
C SER A 479 -0.91 9.96 -26.05
N ASN A 480 -0.51 11.19 -25.76
CA ASN A 480 0.08 11.58 -24.50
C ASN A 480 -0.87 12.44 -23.69
N GLU A 481 -0.71 12.38 -22.38
CA GLU A 481 -1.15 13.41 -21.43
C GLU A 481 0.09 13.95 -20.71
N LEU A 482 0.22 15.26 -20.58
CA LEU A 482 1.28 15.92 -19.85
C LEU A 482 0.69 16.92 -18.84
N TYR A 483 1.12 16.81 -17.59
CA TYR A 483 0.71 17.70 -16.50
C TYR A 483 1.92 18.34 -15.85
N ASP A 484 1.85 19.66 -15.57
CA ASP A 484 2.85 20.40 -14.80
C ASP A 484 2.38 20.53 -13.35
N LYS A 485 2.96 19.74 -12.44
CA LYS A 485 2.52 19.65 -11.05
C LYS A 485 2.86 20.87 -10.19
N GLU A 486 3.77 21.72 -10.63
CA GLU A 486 4.09 22.98 -9.94
C GLU A 486 2.94 23.99 -10.10
N PHE A 487 2.32 24.05 -11.27
CA PHE A 487 1.24 24.99 -11.56
C PHE A 487 -0.15 24.35 -11.47
N ASP A 488 -0.24 23.05 -11.76
CA ASP A 488 -1.49 22.27 -11.78
C ASP A 488 -1.35 20.94 -11.02
N ARG A 489 -1.22 21.03 -9.71
CA ARG A 489 -1.10 19.83 -8.85
C ARG A 489 -2.30 18.88 -8.90
N PHE A 490 -3.42 19.34 -9.46
CA PHE A 490 -4.66 18.57 -9.58
C PHE A 490 -4.86 17.95 -10.96
N GLU A 491 -3.91 18.14 -11.88
CA GLU A 491 -3.97 17.57 -13.23
C GLU A 491 -5.27 17.91 -13.96
N THR A 492 -5.58 19.20 -14.04
CA THR A 492 -6.84 19.72 -14.63
C THR A 492 -6.72 20.08 -16.11
N GLN A 493 -5.49 20.27 -16.60
CA GLN A 493 -5.22 20.64 -17.98
C GLN A 493 -4.11 19.79 -18.60
N ASN A 494 -4.46 19.01 -19.62
CA ASN A 494 -3.47 18.31 -20.43
C ASN A 494 -2.70 19.31 -21.33
N LEU A 495 -1.37 19.29 -21.20
CA LEU A 495 -0.46 20.18 -21.95
C LEU A 495 0.17 19.50 -23.16
N ALA A 496 -0.21 18.23 -23.48
CA ALA A 496 0.49 17.43 -24.49
C ALA A 496 0.41 18.01 -25.91
N ASP A 497 -0.62 18.79 -26.24
CA ASP A 497 -0.79 19.39 -27.56
C ASP A 497 -0.14 20.78 -27.69
N ARG A 498 0.48 21.30 -26.60
CA ARG A 498 1.14 22.60 -26.62
C ARG A 498 2.52 22.50 -27.29
N LEU A 499 2.78 23.40 -28.24
CA LEU A 499 4.06 23.41 -28.99
C LEU A 499 5.27 23.68 -28.10
N ASP A 500 5.13 24.54 -27.08
CA ASP A 500 6.19 24.88 -26.13
C ASP A 500 6.50 23.73 -25.13
N MET A 501 5.68 22.67 -25.07
CA MET A 501 5.91 21.47 -24.26
C MET A 501 6.53 20.31 -25.05
N ARG A 502 6.78 20.48 -26.34
CA ARG A 502 7.27 19.40 -27.21
C ARG A 502 8.59 18.78 -26.71
N ASP A 503 9.53 19.61 -26.31
CA ASP A 503 10.85 19.13 -25.84
C ASP A 503 10.71 18.40 -24.49
N VAL A 504 9.82 18.84 -23.63
CA VAL A 504 9.51 18.17 -22.37
C VAL A 504 8.92 16.78 -22.63
N ILE A 505 7.99 16.67 -23.58
CA ILE A 505 7.37 15.38 -23.95
C ILE A 505 8.41 14.44 -24.53
N ILE A 506 9.27 14.91 -25.44
CA ILE A 506 10.34 14.09 -26.02
C ILE A 506 11.26 13.56 -24.91
N LYS A 507 11.73 14.45 -24.04
CA LYS A 507 12.59 14.08 -22.90
C LYS A 507 11.94 13.01 -22.01
N LEU A 508 10.71 13.24 -21.57
CA LEU A 508 10.01 12.32 -20.66
C LEU A 508 9.64 11.00 -21.35
N SER A 509 9.29 11.03 -22.64
CA SER A 509 9.03 9.82 -23.42
C SER A 509 10.28 8.94 -23.57
N ASN A 510 11.45 9.57 -23.77
CA ASN A 510 12.73 8.86 -23.79
C ASN A 510 13.02 8.23 -22.42
N GLN A 511 12.88 8.98 -21.32
CA GLN A 511 13.07 8.45 -19.97
C GLN A 511 12.07 7.31 -19.64
N LEU A 512 10.81 7.43 -20.08
CA LEU A 512 9.81 6.37 -19.93
C LEU A 512 10.21 5.12 -20.70
N SER A 513 10.76 5.28 -21.91
CA SER A 513 11.25 4.18 -22.76
C SER A 513 12.51 3.50 -22.19
N GLU A 514 13.43 4.28 -21.62
CA GLU A 514 14.62 3.77 -20.92
C GLU A 514 14.25 2.99 -19.65
N GLY A 515 13.12 3.35 -19.05
CA GLY A 515 12.49 2.64 -17.94
C GLY A 515 13.11 2.93 -16.57
N TRP A 516 12.57 2.27 -15.57
CA TRP A 516 12.83 2.52 -14.16
C TRP A 516 14.30 2.35 -13.73
N ARG A 517 15.07 1.48 -14.41
CA ARG A 517 16.49 1.26 -14.08
C ARG A 517 17.35 2.51 -14.26
N LYS A 518 16.99 3.38 -15.19
CA LYS A 518 17.70 4.64 -15.44
C LYS A 518 17.32 5.75 -14.45
N ALA A 519 16.23 5.57 -13.70
CA ALA A 519 15.81 6.51 -12.68
C ALA A 519 16.30 6.12 -11.25
N LEU A 520 17.05 5.03 -11.11
CA LEU A 520 17.65 4.63 -9.84
C LEU A 520 18.60 5.71 -9.31
N PRO A 521 18.72 5.86 -7.98
CA PRO A 521 19.72 6.75 -7.40
C PRO A 521 21.14 6.37 -7.84
N GLU A 522 22.01 7.36 -8.05
CA GLU A 522 23.41 7.15 -8.47
C GLU A 522 24.17 6.17 -7.56
N TYR A 523 23.92 6.23 -6.27
CA TYR A 523 24.46 5.32 -5.26
C TYR A 523 24.20 3.84 -5.58
N THR A 524 22.95 3.50 -6.02
CA THR A 524 22.55 2.13 -6.37
C THR A 524 23.09 1.71 -7.75
N ALA A 525 23.19 2.65 -8.68
CA ALA A 525 23.73 2.38 -10.00
C ALA A 525 25.22 1.97 -9.94
N GLN A 526 26.01 2.58 -9.06
CA GLN A 526 27.40 2.22 -8.84
C GLN A 526 27.58 0.80 -8.27
N ASN A 527 26.68 0.37 -7.36
CA ASN A 527 26.72 -0.98 -6.79
C ASN A 527 26.30 -2.06 -7.78
N LEU A 528 25.36 -1.77 -8.71
CA LEU A 528 24.93 -2.71 -9.75
C LEU A 528 26.03 -2.91 -10.84
N ILE A 529 26.78 -1.87 -11.19
CA ILE A 529 27.91 -1.98 -12.14
C ILE A 529 29.01 -2.87 -11.56
N TYR A 530 29.23 -2.84 -10.25
CA TYR A 530 30.24 -3.68 -9.59
C TYR A 530 29.88 -5.17 -9.55
N THR A 531 28.60 -5.51 -9.51
CA THR A 531 28.11 -6.90 -9.54
C THR A 531 28.08 -7.49 -10.96
N ASP A 532 27.78 -6.69 -11.98
CA ASP A 532 27.81 -7.12 -13.39
C ASP A 532 29.24 -7.28 -13.95
N SER A 533 30.22 -6.59 -13.38
CA SER A 533 31.64 -6.75 -13.76
C SER A 533 32.30 -8.00 -13.15
N LYS A 534 31.58 -8.77 -12.29
CA LYS A 534 32.02 -10.05 -11.69
C LYS A 534 31.30 -11.28 -12.24
N LYS A 535 30.41 -11.10 -13.23
CA LYS A 535 29.86 -12.20 -14.03
C LYS A 535 30.52 -12.22 -15.40
#